data_a6d53156279981d0e84681a2b7ec002f
#
_entry.id   a6d53156279981d0e84681a2b7ec002f
#
_cell.length_a   1.000
_cell.length_b   1.000
_cell.length_c   1.000
_cell.angle_alpha   90.00
_cell.angle_beta   90.00
_cell.angle_gamma   90.00
#
_symmetry.space_group_name_H-M   'P 1'
#
loop_
_entity.id
_entity.type
_entity.pdbx_description
1 polymer ?
#
loop_
_entity_poly.entity_id
_entity_poly.type
_entity_poly.pdbx_seq_one_letter_code
_entity_poly.pdbx_strand_id
1 'polypeptide(L)'
;MIKQKKLSVLFVCLGNICRSPTAHAVFRKCVSDNGLSDIINIDSAGTGDWHIGRPPDRRSSEKAKEFGYDLSDLRARLVETSDFENFSYILVMDSKNLDDVRKLAPKDHKAKIELLLNYSARSRVDNIYEVPDPYFGGEDGFDHVLNLIEDATLGFLDYLKANYISELE
;
A
#
# COMPACT_ATOMS: atom_id res chain seq x y z
N MET A 1 -29.93 -10.71 3.71
CA MET A 1 -28.88 -9.70 3.55
C MET A 1 -27.73 -10.30 2.75
N ILE A 2 -27.51 -9.78 1.55
CA ILE A 2 -26.34 -10.15 0.77
C ILE A 2 -25.16 -9.39 1.41
N LYS A 3 -24.23 -10.11 2.06
CA LYS A 3 -22.98 -9.52 2.51
C LYS A 3 -22.21 -9.06 1.29
N GLN A 4 -22.03 -7.75 1.14
CA GLN A 4 -21.11 -7.22 0.13
C GLN A 4 -19.72 -7.82 0.38
N LYS A 5 -19.14 -8.39 -0.66
CA LYS A 5 -17.81 -8.96 -0.57
C LYS A 5 -16.82 -7.81 -0.39
N LYS A 6 -16.16 -7.74 0.76
CA LYS A 6 -15.14 -6.73 1.02
C LYS A 6 -13.89 -7.03 0.20
N LEU A 7 -13.37 -6.01 -0.46
CA LEU A 7 -12.05 -6.04 -1.04
C LEU A 7 -11.03 -5.76 0.07
N SER A 8 -9.93 -6.47 0.09
CA SER A 8 -8.88 -6.28 1.08
C SER A 8 -7.54 -6.06 0.38
N VAL A 9 -6.85 -4.98 0.75
CA VAL A 9 -5.61 -4.54 0.13
C VAL A 9 -4.51 -4.44 1.19
N LEU A 10 -3.38 -5.09 0.93
CA LEU A 10 -2.20 -5.04 1.78
C LEU A 10 -1.07 -4.33 1.04
N PHE A 11 -0.51 -3.29 1.65
CA PHE A 11 0.68 -2.61 1.13
C PHE A 11 1.92 -3.15 1.82
N VAL A 12 2.95 -3.49 1.05
CA VAL A 12 4.16 -4.12 1.59
C VAL A 12 5.41 -3.37 1.14
N CYS A 13 6.30 -3.09 2.09
CA CYS A 13 7.65 -2.63 1.82
C CYS A 13 8.64 -3.45 2.66
N LEU A 14 9.87 -2.99 2.82
CA LEU A 14 10.87 -3.73 3.59
C LEU A 14 10.59 -3.70 5.10
N GLY A 15 10.57 -2.50 5.70
CA GLY A 15 10.50 -2.34 7.16
C GLY A 15 9.13 -2.01 7.73
N ASN A 16 8.17 -1.68 6.88
CA ASN A 16 6.82 -1.24 7.27
C ASN A 16 6.84 0.00 8.19
N ILE A 17 7.77 0.91 7.94
CA ILE A 17 7.85 2.18 8.68
C ILE A 17 7.84 3.43 7.79
N CYS A 18 8.11 3.32 6.50
CA CYS A 18 8.15 4.46 5.57
C CYS A 18 7.12 4.32 4.44
N ARG A 19 7.41 3.50 3.43
CA ARG A 19 6.63 3.42 2.18
C ARG A 19 5.25 2.80 2.37
N SER A 20 5.17 1.62 2.95
CA SER A 20 3.88 0.92 3.10
C SER A 20 2.92 1.60 4.07
N PRO A 21 3.35 2.16 5.23
CA PRO A 21 2.41 2.91 6.06
C PRO A 21 1.95 4.20 5.38
N THR A 22 2.78 4.86 4.58
CA THR A 22 2.37 6.02 3.80
C THR A 22 1.28 5.62 2.80
N ALA A 23 1.48 4.55 2.03
CA ALA A 23 0.48 4.05 1.09
C ALA A 23 -0.82 3.66 1.81
N HIS A 24 -0.72 3.03 2.96
CA HIS A 24 -1.87 2.66 3.81
C HIS A 24 -2.71 3.89 4.17
N ALA A 25 -2.08 4.93 4.69
CA ALA A 25 -2.78 6.15 5.13
C ALA A 25 -3.34 6.95 3.94
N VAL A 26 -2.58 7.09 2.85
CA VAL A 26 -3.02 7.80 1.64
C VAL A 26 -4.23 7.09 1.03
N PHE A 27 -4.14 5.79 0.85
CA PHE A 27 -5.24 5.02 0.27
C PHE A 27 -6.47 5.00 1.19
N ARG A 28 -6.26 4.88 2.50
CA ARG A 28 -7.35 4.94 3.50
C ARG A 28 -8.14 6.24 3.40
N LYS A 29 -7.46 7.38 3.27
CA LYS A 29 -8.12 8.67 3.09
C LYS A 29 -8.87 8.72 1.77
N CYS A 30 -8.26 8.26 0.69
CA CYS A 30 -8.86 8.22 -0.64
C CYS A 30 -10.15 7.38 -0.65
N VAL A 31 -10.12 6.22 -0.02
CA VAL A 31 -11.27 5.32 0.14
C VAL A 31 -12.38 5.98 0.98
N SER A 32 -12.01 6.62 2.09
CA SER A 32 -12.95 7.34 2.96
C SER A 32 -13.62 8.49 2.24
N ASP A 33 -12.85 9.31 1.52
CA ASP A 33 -13.36 10.47 0.77
C ASP A 33 -14.35 10.05 -0.34
N ASN A 34 -14.25 8.81 -0.80
CA ASN A 34 -15.14 8.23 -1.82
C ASN A 34 -16.30 7.40 -1.23
N GLY A 35 -16.44 7.37 0.10
CA GLY A 35 -17.52 6.63 0.76
C GLY A 35 -17.39 5.11 0.68
N LEU A 36 -16.19 4.58 0.52
CA LEU A 36 -15.94 3.15 0.28
C LEU A 36 -15.32 2.41 1.47
N SER A 37 -15.25 3.05 2.65
CA SER A 37 -14.62 2.47 3.84
C SER A 37 -15.26 1.15 4.29
N ASP A 38 -16.54 0.97 4.04
CA ASP A 38 -17.27 -0.24 4.45
C ASP A 38 -16.98 -1.44 3.53
N ILE A 39 -16.46 -1.20 2.33
CA ILE A 39 -16.25 -2.26 1.33
C ILE A 39 -14.78 -2.52 0.99
N ILE A 40 -13.87 -1.66 1.42
CA ILE A 40 -12.43 -1.84 1.20
C ILE A 40 -11.69 -1.86 2.53
N ASN A 41 -11.09 -3.01 2.86
CA ASN A 41 -10.20 -3.15 4.01
C ASN A 41 -8.76 -2.86 3.59
N ILE A 42 -8.01 -2.18 4.45
CA ILE A 42 -6.64 -1.76 4.14
C ILE A 42 -5.73 -2.12 5.30
N ASP A 43 -4.56 -2.64 5.00
CA ASP A 43 -3.49 -2.86 5.99
C ASP A 43 -2.13 -2.69 5.33
N SER A 44 -1.08 -2.76 6.12
CA SER A 44 0.29 -2.71 5.65
C SER A 44 1.20 -3.63 6.46
N ALA A 45 2.29 -4.09 5.85
CA ALA A 45 3.24 -5.00 6.47
C ALA A 45 4.63 -4.84 5.86
N GLY A 46 5.63 -5.47 6.45
CA GLY A 46 6.99 -5.49 5.95
C GLY A 46 7.48 -6.89 5.67
N THR A 47 8.48 -7.02 4.80
CA THR A 47 9.17 -8.29 4.55
C THR A 47 10.29 -8.54 5.56
N GLY A 48 10.75 -7.49 6.25
CA GLY A 48 11.78 -7.57 7.30
C GLY A 48 11.21 -7.32 8.69
N ASP A 49 11.88 -7.86 9.70
CA ASP A 49 11.42 -7.90 11.08
C ASP A 49 12.06 -6.86 12.02
N TRP A 50 12.88 -5.96 11.47
CA TRP A 50 13.69 -5.03 12.29
C TRP A 50 12.87 -4.04 13.12
N HIS A 51 11.65 -3.72 12.70
CA HIS A 51 10.85 -2.64 13.27
C HIS A 51 9.49 -3.07 13.83
N ILE A 52 9.27 -4.37 14.00
CA ILE A 52 7.97 -4.90 14.48
C ILE A 52 7.51 -4.16 15.74
N GLY A 53 6.26 -3.70 15.74
CA GLY A 53 5.64 -2.97 16.85
C GLY A 53 5.96 -1.48 16.91
N ARG A 54 6.88 -1.00 16.09
CA ARG A 54 7.26 0.42 16.09
C ARG A 54 6.28 1.27 15.27
N PRO A 55 6.15 2.56 15.65
CA PRO A 55 5.40 3.50 14.82
C PRO A 55 6.14 3.78 13.51
N PRO A 56 5.47 4.37 12.52
CA PRO A 56 6.13 4.81 11.28
C PRO A 56 7.30 5.76 11.55
N ASP A 57 8.24 5.78 10.62
CA ASP A 57 9.38 6.69 10.65
C ASP A 57 8.88 8.14 10.84
N ARG A 58 9.56 8.89 11.72
CA ARG A 58 9.15 10.25 12.06
C ARG A 58 9.09 11.16 10.83
N ARG A 59 10.06 11.04 9.92
CA ARG A 59 10.13 11.87 8.70
C ARG A 59 8.96 11.57 7.77
N SER A 60 8.61 10.29 7.63
CA SER A 60 7.43 9.86 6.85
C SER A 60 6.14 10.41 7.46
N SER A 61 6.01 10.32 8.79
CA SER A 61 4.83 10.80 9.52
C SER A 61 4.66 12.31 9.41
N GLU A 62 5.74 13.07 9.56
CA GLU A 62 5.72 14.53 9.46
C GLU A 62 5.37 14.98 8.03
N LYS A 63 5.97 14.34 7.03
CA LYS A 63 5.69 14.65 5.63
C LYS A 63 4.24 14.33 5.26
N ALA A 64 3.74 13.16 5.65
CA ALA A 64 2.36 12.77 5.41
C ALA A 64 1.38 13.75 6.08
N LYS A 65 1.67 14.20 7.30
CA LYS A 65 0.85 15.16 8.02
C LYS A 65 0.74 16.50 7.30
N GLU A 66 1.83 16.98 6.69
CA GLU A 66 1.81 18.20 5.86
C GLU A 66 0.79 18.11 4.72
N PHE A 67 0.59 16.92 4.18
CA PHE A 67 -0.34 16.66 3.07
C PHE A 67 -1.73 16.17 3.54
N GLY A 68 -1.96 16.17 4.86
CA GLY A 68 -3.27 15.82 5.42
C GLY A 68 -3.50 14.34 5.73
N TYR A 69 -2.43 13.53 5.78
CA TYR A 69 -2.52 12.11 6.10
C TYR A 69 -2.01 11.82 7.52
N ASP A 70 -2.70 10.91 8.22
CA ASP A 70 -2.37 10.51 9.58
C ASP A 70 -1.85 9.08 9.63
N LEU A 71 -0.59 8.92 10.09
CA LEU A 71 0.06 7.63 10.30
C LEU A 71 0.13 7.24 11.78
N SER A 72 -0.43 8.03 12.69
CA SER A 72 -0.18 7.90 14.14
C SER A 72 -0.69 6.59 14.75
N ASP A 73 -1.72 5.99 14.16
CA ASP A 73 -2.32 4.74 14.63
C ASP A 73 -1.65 3.48 14.07
N LEU A 74 -0.71 3.64 13.14
CA LEU A 74 -0.09 2.50 12.45
C LEU A 74 1.11 1.96 13.24
N ARG A 75 1.30 0.64 13.17
CA ARG A 75 2.43 -0.06 13.80
C ARG A 75 2.98 -1.11 12.83
N ALA A 76 4.30 -1.22 12.78
CA ALA A 76 4.97 -2.16 11.89
C ALA A 76 4.67 -3.61 12.29
N ARG A 77 4.39 -4.44 11.28
CA ARG A 77 4.25 -5.89 11.42
C ARG A 77 4.88 -6.61 10.24
N LEU A 78 5.14 -7.88 10.43
CA LEU A 78 5.69 -8.74 9.38
C LEU A 78 4.58 -9.34 8.52
N VAL A 79 4.85 -9.55 7.24
CA VAL A 79 3.95 -10.31 6.35
C VAL A 79 3.82 -11.73 6.90
N GLU A 80 2.60 -12.24 6.96
CA GLU A 80 2.26 -13.58 7.43
C GLU A 80 1.67 -14.42 6.32
N THR A 81 1.76 -15.73 6.43
CA THR A 81 1.19 -16.67 5.44
C THR A 81 -0.32 -16.46 5.26
N SER A 82 -1.03 -16.16 6.34
CA SER A 82 -2.47 -15.87 6.30
C SER A 82 -2.83 -14.63 5.47
N ASP A 83 -1.88 -13.72 5.25
CA ASP A 83 -2.13 -12.53 4.42
C ASP A 83 -2.49 -12.89 2.99
N PHE A 84 -1.96 -13.99 2.47
CA PHE A 84 -2.23 -14.46 1.10
C PHE A 84 -3.66 -15.01 0.93
N GLU A 85 -4.33 -15.34 2.01
CA GLU A 85 -5.75 -15.73 2.02
C GLU A 85 -6.66 -14.54 2.33
N ASN A 86 -6.22 -13.66 3.22
CA ASN A 86 -7.03 -12.57 3.74
C ASN A 86 -7.10 -11.35 2.82
N PHE A 87 -6.11 -11.17 1.95
CA PHE A 87 -6.04 -9.99 1.07
C PHE A 87 -6.21 -10.38 -0.40
N SER A 88 -7.07 -9.61 -1.09
CA SER A 88 -7.30 -9.76 -2.53
C SER A 88 -6.12 -9.25 -3.35
N TYR A 89 -5.50 -8.16 -2.86
CA TYR A 89 -4.35 -7.52 -3.48
C TYR A 89 -3.23 -7.34 -2.47
N ILE A 90 -2.02 -7.68 -2.86
CA ILE A 90 -0.80 -7.38 -2.12
C ILE A 90 0.05 -6.51 -3.03
N LEU A 91 0.12 -5.22 -2.71
CA LEU A 91 0.81 -4.22 -3.51
C LEU A 91 2.15 -3.87 -2.87
N VAL A 92 3.21 -4.11 -3.60
CA VAL A 92 4.58 -3.95 -3.11
C VAL A 92 5.24 -2.72 -3.73
N MET A 93 6.29 -2.22 -3.08
CA MET A 93 6.90 -0.94 -3.44
C MET A 93 8.01 -1.06 -4.47
N ASP A 94 8.75 -2.17 -4.47
CA ASP A 94 9.86 -2.40 -5.38
C ASP A 94 10.00 -3.87 -5.78
N SER A 95 10.90 -4.15 -6.72
CA SER A 95 11.12 -5.49 -7.25
C SER A 95 11.65 -6.45 -6.19
N LYS A 96 12.43 -5.96 -5.24
CA LYS A 96 12.93 -6.80 -4.14
C LYS A 96 11.79 -7.23 -3.22
N ASN A 97 10.90 -6.31 -2.86
CA ASN A 97 9.69 -6.64 -2.10
C ASN A 97 8.85 -7.67 -2.86
N LEU A 98 8.72 -7.50 -4.17
CA LEU A 98 7.96 -8.42 -5.03
C LEU A 98 8.51 -9.84 -4.95
N ASP A 99 9.83 -9.99 -5.10
CA ASP A 99 10.50 -11.29 -5.03
C ASP A 99 10.35 -11.93 -3.64
N ASP A 100 10.54 -11.14 -2.58
CA ASP A 100 10.44 -11.62 -1.20
C ASP A 100 9.01 -12.10 -0.88
N VAL A 101 8.00 -11.34 -1.29
CA VAL A 101 6.58 -11.70 -1.07
C VAL A 101 6.23 -12.95 -1.87
N ARG A 102 6.64 -13.05 -3.12
CA ARG A 102 6.38 -14.22 -3.96
C ARG A 102 6.99 -15.50 -3.38
N LYS A 103 8.16 -15.41 -2.76
CA LYS A 103 8.80 -16.56 -2.08
C LYS A 103 8.03 -17.03 -0.87
N LEU A 104 7.35 -16.11 -0.17
CA LEU A 104 6.53 -16.43 1.01
C LEU A 104 5.16 -17.00 0.64
N ALA A 105 4.68 -16.73 -0.57
CA ALA A 105 3.34 -17.08 -1.00
C ALA A 105 3.15 -18.60 -1.12
N PRO A 106 2.08 -19.17 -0.52
CA PRO A 106 1.69 -20.55 -0.78
C PRO A 106 1.35 -20.74 -2.26
N LYS A 107 1.54 -21.95 -2.79
CA LYS A 107 1.26 -22.26 -4.20
C LYS A 107 -0.18 -21.97 -4.62
N ASP A 108 -1.13 -22.13 -3.72
CA ASP A 108 -2.55 -22.00 -4.00
C ASP A 108 -3.13 -20.63 -3.64
N HIS A 109 -2.27 -19.61 -3.44
CA HIS A 109 -2.75 -18.28 -3.09
C HIS A 109 -3.61 -17.67 -4.20
N LYS A 110 -4.61 -16.90 -3.79
CA LYS A 110 -5.50 -16.18 -4.72
C LYS A 110 -5.20 -14.69 -4.78
N ALA A 111 -4.36 -14.19 -3.87
CA ALA A 111 -3.98 -12.79 -3.84
C ALA A 111 -3.24 -12.40 -5.12
N LYS A 112 -3.55 -11.23 -5.65
CA LYS A 112 -2.83 -10.63 -6.76
C LYS A 112 -1.65 -9.84 -6.18
N ILE A 113 -0.44 -10.27 -6.50
CA ILE A 113 0.80 -9.67 -6.00
C ILE A 113 1.41 -8.83 -7.11
N GLU A 114 1.46 -7.51 -6.94
CA GLU A 114 1.84 -6.58 -8.00
C GLU A 114 2.62 -5.39 -7.43
N LEU A 115 3.38 -4.72 -8.29
CA LEU A 115 3.99 -3.43 -7.97
C LEU A 115 2.91 -2.35 -7.89
N LEU A 116 2.89 -1.56 -6.81
CA LEU A 116 1.94 -0.47 -6.65
C LEU A 116 1.97 0.50 -7.84
N LEU A 117 3.16 0.86 -8.32
CA LEU A 117 3.31 1.84 -9.39
C LEU A 117 2.79 1.36 -10.75
N ASN A 118 2.43 0.09 -10.90
CA ASN A 118 1.73 -0.38 -12.10
C ASN A 118 0.39 0.35 -12.32
N TYR A 119 -0.17 0.91 -11.26
CA TYR A 119 -1.44 1.66 -11.31
C TYR A 119 -1.27 3.16 -11.47
N SER A 120 -0.04 3.64 -11.52
CA SER A 120 0.27 5.07 -11.72
C SER A 120 0.36 5.38 -13.22
N ALA A 121 -0.54 6.24 -13.70
CA ALA A 121 -0.51 6.70 -15.09
C ALA A 121 0.80 7.46 -15.39
N ARG A 122 1.24 8.30 -14.45
CA ARG A 122 2.48 9.07 -14.57
C ARG A 122 3.72 8.16 -14.62
N SER A 123 3.75 7.16 -13.76
CA SER A 123 4.86 6.20 -13.72
C SER A 123 4.99 5.40 -15.01
N ARG A 124 3.88 5.08 -15.65
CA ARG A 124 3.89 4.40 -16.95
C ARG A 124 4.53 5.27 -18.04
N VAL A 125 4.22 6.57 -18.06
CA VAL A 125 4.80 7.52 -19.02
C VAL A 125 6.30 7.67 -18.78
N ASP A 126 6.70 7.81 -17.52
CA ASP A 126 8.09 8.05 -17.12
C ASP A 126 8.91 6.75 -16.99
N ASN A 127 8.26 5.59 -17.17
CA ASN A 127 8.88 4.26 -17.04
C ASN A 127 9.49 4.02 -15.65
N ILE A 128 8.79 4.48 -14.59
CA ILE A 128 9.18 4.33 -13.19
C ILE A 128 8.22 3.35 -12.52
N TYR A 129 8.70 2.19 -12.10
CA TYR A 129 7.84 1.14 -11.52
C TYR A 129 8.15 0.82 -10.06
N GLU A 130 9.15 1.49 -9.47
CA GLU A 130 9.55 1.26 -8.08
C GLU A 130 9.43 2.53 -7.27
N VAL A 131 8.89 2.41 -6.05
CA VAL A 131 8.94 3.47 -5.04
C VAL A 131 10.30 3.35 -4.34
N PRO A 132 11.18 4.35 -4.43
CA PRO A 132 12.49 4.25 -3.78
C PRO A 132 12.37 4.23 -2.26
N ASP A 133 13.36 3.62 -1.59
CA ASP A 133 13.41 3.61 -0.14
C ASP A 133 14.00 4.94 0.37
N PRO A 134 13.22 5.77 1.07
CA PRO A 134 13.69 7.08 1.52
C PRO A 134 14.49 7.03 2.83
N TYR A 135 14.57 5.86 3.48
CA TYR A 135 15.14 5.73 4.83
C TYR A 135 16.60 6.24 4.90
N PHE A 136 17.37 5.98 3.87
CA PHE A 136 18.79 6.36 3.79
C PHE A 136 19.04 7.65 2.99
N GLY A 137 17.97 8.32 2.54
CA GLY A 137 18.07 9.53 1.73
C GLY A 137 17.81 10.81 2.52
N GLY A 138 17.90 11.96 1.83
CA GLY A 138 17.57 13.28 2.37
C GLY A 138 16.05 13.53 2.44
N GLU A 139 15.66 14.73 2.92
CA GLU A 139 14.24 15.12 3.09
C GLU A 139 13.43 15.05 1.80
N ASP A 140 14.04 15.40 0.65
CA ASP A 140 13.39 15.38 -0.67
C ASP A 140 12.91 13.99 -1.06
N GLY A 141 13.53 12.94 -0.52
CA GLY A 141 13.14 11.55 -0.77
C GLY A 141 11.75 11.23 -0.26
N PHE A 142 11.34 11.79 0.88
CA PHE A 142 10.01 11.57 1.45
C PHE A 142 8.92 12.28 0.64
N ASP A 143 9.18 13.48 0.11
CA ASP A 143 8.28 14.18 -0.81
C ASP A 143 8.06 13.37 -2.08
N HIS A 144 9.13 12.90 -2.67
CA HIS A 144 9.09 12.11 -3.90
C HIS A 144 8.30 10.81 -3.71
N VAL A 145 8.54 10.11 -2.61
CA VAL A 145 7.81 8.88 -2.26
C VAL A 145 6.32 9.16 -2.11
N LEU A 146 5.97 10.23 -1.39
CA LEU A 146 4.57 10.59 -1.18
C LEU A 146 3.86 10.90 -2.51
N ASN A 147 4.50 11.66 -3.40
CA ASN A 147 3.94 12.00 -4.70
C ASN A 147 3.69 10.75 -5.57
N LEU A 148 4.64 9.82 -5.60
CA LEU A 148 4.49 8.56 -6.34
C LEU A 148 3.34 7.73 -5.78
N ILE A 149 3.25 7.64 -4.46
CA ILE A 149 2.20 6.86 -3.76
C ILE A 149 0.83 7.49 -4.00
N GLU A 150 0.70 8.81 -3.92
CA GLU A 150 -0.58 9.51 -4.18
C GLU A 150 -1.09 9.19 -5.59
N ASP A 151 -0.24 9.31 -6.58
CA ASP A 151 -0.62 9.05 -7.98
C ASP A 151 -1.04 7.58 -8.18
N ALA A 152 -0.27 6.65 -7.63
CA ALA A 152 -0.53 5.23 -7.78
C ALA A 152 -1.81 4.78 -7.03
N THR A 153 -2.04 5.29 -5.84
CA THR A 153 -3.24 4.93 -5.06
C THR A 153 -4.51 5.48 -5.69
N LEU A 154 -4.47 6.68 -6.27
CA LEU A 154 -5.60 7.22 -7.05
C LEU A 154 -5.88 6.32 -8.26
N GLY A 155 -4.86 5.95 -9.01
CA GLY A 155 -5.00 5.05 -10.16
C GLY A 155 -5.53 3.68 -9.75
N PHE A 156 -5.09 3.17 -8.61
CA PHE A 156 -5.57 1.89 -8.09
C PHE A 156 -7.05 1.96 -7.69
N LEU A 157 -7.47 3.03 -7.02
CA LEU A 157 -8.88 3.21 -6.68
C LEU A 157 -9.74 3.31 -7.94
N ASP A 158 -9.30 4.05 -8.95
CA ASP A 158 -10.01 4.12 -10.23
C ASP A 158 -10.16 2.75 -10.87
N TYR A 159 -9.10 1.95 -10.83
CA TYR A 159 -9.12 0.57 -11.31
C TYR A 159 -10.15 -0.28 -10.54
N LEU A 160 -10.18 -0.18 -9.22
CA LEU A 160 -11.14 -0.93 -8.41
C LEU A 160 -12.58 -0.51 -8.70
N LYS A 161 -12.82 0.79 -8.85
CA LYS A 161 -14.16 1.30 -9.21
C LYS A 161 -14.63 0.75 -10.55
N ALA A 162 -13.75 0.74 -11.55
CA ALA A 162 -14.10 0.29 -12.89
C ALA A 162 -14.37 -1.24 -12.94
N ASN A 163 -13.66 -2.03 -12.13
CA ASN A 163 -13.67 -3.49 -12.26
C ASN A 163 -14.50 -4.22 -11.19
N TYR A 164 -14.74 -3.59 -10.03
CA TYR A 164 -15.36 -4.28 -8.90
C TYR A 164 -16.51 -3.51 -8.26
N ILE A 165 -16.52 -2.19 -8.34
CA ILE A 165 -17.45 -1.35 -7.57
C ILE A 165 -18.62 -0.88 -8.42
N SER A 166 -18.42 -0.68 -9.72
CA SER A 166 -19.50 -0.33 -10.64
C SER A 166 -20.59 -1.39 -10.74
N GLU A 167 -20.30 -2.63 -10.34
CA GLU A 167 -21.27 -3.74 -10.28
C GLU A 167 -22.07 -3.74 -8.98
N LEU A 168 -21.71 -2.89 -8.00
CA LEU A 168 -22.31 -2.87 -6.66
C LEU A 168 -23.29 -1.71 -6.46
N GLU A 169 -23.42 -0.82 -7.44
CA GLU A 169 -24.37 0.29 -7.41
C GLU A 169 -25.75 -0.13 -7.93
#